data_33781fe42b9327bdaae64fb3fdab1b00
#
_entry.id   33781fe42b9327bdaae64fb3fdab1b00
#
_cell.length_a   1.000
_cell.length_b   1.000
_cell.length_c   1.000
_cell.angle_alpha   90.00
_cell.angle_beta   90.00
_cell.angle_gamma   90.00
#
_symmetry.space_group_name_H-M   'P 1'
#
loop_
_entity.id
_entity.type
_entity.pdbx_description
1 polymer ?
#
loop_
_entity_poly.entity_id
_entity_poly.type
_entity_poly.pdbx_seq_one_letter_code
_entity_poly.pdbx_strand_id
1 'polypeptide(L)'
;MLRNDVLDALLRRDAAAAGQALQALRGLAPTHPALAALDTLTEALQRDGEPALPLAPAQALPALAQLEQRVAPAALAQLGAADGHAWLAPLWRTLALRAAALPFNPQQSDVHAAPLWLRAGDWQAAEAAVQGIASWRRIPAPLGWMAEARSRRLGLDAAWPLLVELAWLAGPRLAAVAKALGDPLLARLLRRFEDHLDPGLHAETPALAWWPAWLLVDQPALLPHLRLAEAGQDSAPERTLRLLAELLGLEREGRHAELMAARKRLRDLHPALYAAYMRSR
;
A
#
# COMPACT_ATOMS: atom_id res chain seq x y z
N MET A 1 -8.83 32.91 -19.62
CA MET A 1 -9.74 33.59 -18.70
C MET A 1 -10.87 32.63 -18.30
N LEU A 2 -11.87 32.32 -19.09
CA LEU A 2 -13.01 31.45 -18.71
C LEU A 2 -12.66 30.06 -18.23
N ARG A 3 -11.64 29.37 -18.83
CA ARG A 3 -11.19 28.07 -18.31
C ARG A 3 -10.66 28.20 -16.88
N ASN A 4 -9.92 29.24 -16.58
CA ASN A 4 -9.37 29.46 -15.25
C ASN A 4 -10.49 29.72 -14.22
N ASP A 5 -11.55 30.42 -14.61
CA ASP A 5 -12.72 30.68 -13.77
C ASP A 5 -13.39 29.34 -13.33
N VAL A 6 -13.46 28.35 -14.26
CA VAL A 6 -13.94 27.00 -13.95
C VAL A 6 -12.98 26.30 -12.96
N LEU A 7 -11.67 26.34 -13.23
CA LEU A 7 -10.68 25.71 -12.37
C LEU A 7 -10.67 26.30 -10.97
N ASP A 8 -10.75 27.62 -10.85
CA ASP A 8 -10.80 28.32 -9.58
C ASP A 8 -12.07 27.94 -8.77
N ALA A 9 -13.20 27.82 -9.45
CA ALA A 9 -14.44 27.36 -8.82
C ALA A 9 -14.36 25.89 -8.36
N LEU A 10 -13.76 25.01 -9.18
CA LEU A 10 -13.52 23.61 -8.82
C LEU A 10 -12.59 23.49 -7.60
N LEU A 11 -11.51 24.27 -7.56
CA LEU A 11 -10.57 24.28 -6.42
C LEU A 11 -11.22 24.77 -5.13
N ARG A 12 -12.12 25.77 -5.21
CA ARG A 12 -12.93 26.24 -4.08
C ARG A 12 -14.08 25.28 -3.72
N ARG A 13 -14.27 24.22 -4.51
CA ARG A 13 -15.39 23.26 -4.37
C ARG A 13 -16.77 23.94 -4.47
N ASP A 14 -16.88 24.97 -5.28
CA ASP A 14 -18.14 25.67 -5.57
C ASP A 14 -18.77 25.08 -6.84
N ALA A 15 -19.65 24.11 -6.66
CA ALA A 15 -20.31 23.40 -7.75
C ALA A 15 -21.21 24.33 -8.61
N ALA A 16 -21.84 25.35 -7.99
CA ALA A 16 -22.70 26.27 -8.68
C ALA A 16 -21.89 27.22 -9.56
N ALA A 17 -20.83 27.81 -9.02
CA ALA A 17 -19.92 28.68 -9.76
C ALA A 17 -19.20 27.94 -10.87
N ALA A 18 -18.75 26.69 -10.62
CA ALA A 18 -18.12 25.84 -11.63
C ALA A 18 -19.07 25.57 -12.81
N GLY A 19 -20.34 25.23 -12.52
CA GLY A 19 -21.37 25.01 -13.54
C GLY A 19 -21.64 26.27 -14.38
N GLN A 20 -21.75 27.45 -13.76
CA GLN A 20 -21.96 28.73 -14.48
C GLN A 20 -20.78 29.09 -15.37
N ALA A 21 -19.54 28.98 -14.82
CA ALA A 21 -18.34 29.30 -15.61
C ALA A 21 -18.15 28.29 -16.77
N LEU A 22 -18.49 27.03 -16.58
CA LEU A 22 -18.43 25.99 -17.61
C LEU A 22 -19.46 26.27 -18.74
N GLN A 23 -20.67 26.71 -18.41
CA GLN A 23 -21.68 27.12 -19.41
C GLN A 23 -21.21 28.30 -20.21
N ALA A 24 -20.60 29.33 -19.56
CA ALA A 24 -20.02 30.48 -20.23
C ALA A 24 -18.89 30.05 -21.21
N LEU A 25 -18.01 29.18 -20.76
CA LEU A 25 -16.93 28.61 -21.61
C LEU A 25 -17.51 27.87 -22.82
N ARG A 26 -18.54 27.04 -22.61
CA ARG A 26 -19.21 26.28 -23.70
C ARG A 26 -19.87 27.21 -24.71
N GLY A 27 -20.47 28.31 -24.27
CA GLY A 27 -21.10 29.29 -25.15
C GLY A 27 -20.10 30.03 -26.03
N LEU A 28 -18.91 30.35 -25.49
CA LEU A 28 -17.88 31.14 -26.22
C LEU A 28 -16.88 30.26 -26.97
N ALA A 29 -16.64 29.04 -26.52
CA ALA A 29 -15.68 28.14 -27.14
C ALA A 29 -16.20 26.67 -27.11
N PRO A 30 -17.22 26.35 -27.91
CA PRO A 30 -17.91 25.04 -27.88
C PRO A 30 -17.01 23.86 -28.26
N THR A 31 -15.89 24.08 -28.90
CA THR A 31 -14.89 23.08 -29.30
C THR A 31 -13.65 23.06 -28.40
N HIS A 32 -13.69 23.74 -27.26
CA HIS A 32 -12.52 23.81 -26.37
C HIS A 32 -12.16 22.40 -25.85
N PRO A 33 -10.89 21.94 -25.98
CA PRO A 33 -10.50 20.54 -25.68
C PRO A 33 -10.69 20.11 -24.21
N ALA A 34 -10.70 21.07 -23.27
CA ALA A 34 -10.89 20.78 -21.86
C ALA A 34 -12.37 20.59 -21.44
N LEU A 35 -13.36 20.89 -22.30
CA LEU A 35 -14.79 20.87 -21.92
C LEU A 35 -15.22 19.53 -21.32
N ALA A 36 -14.88 18.42 -21.98
CA ALA A 36 -15.27 17.10 -21.50
C ALA A 36 -14.70 16.77 -20.12
N ALA A 37 -13.44 17.14 -19.86
CA ALA A 37 -12.81 16.94 -18.55
C ALA A 37 -13.42 17.85 -17.47
N LEU A 38 -13.66 19.12 -17.80
CA LEU A 38 -14.29 20.08 -16.88
C LEU A 38 -15.74 19.72 -16.57
N ASP A 39 -16.50 19.19 -17.54
CA ASP A 39 -17.84 18.61 -17.32
C ASP A 39 -17.77 17.48 -16.30
N THR A 40 -16.86 16.51 -16.52
CA THR A 40 -16.66 15.38 -15.62
C THR A 40 -16.38 15.81 -14.18
N LEU A 41 -15.52 16.82 -14.01
CA LEU A 41 -15.16 17.35 -12.68
C LEU A 41 -16.34 18.10 -12.03
N THR A 42 -17.05 18.91 -12.80
CA THR A 42 -18.21 19.67 -12.30
C THR A 42 -19.34 18.73 -11.87
N GLU A 43 -19.64 17.69 -12.67
CA GLU A 43 -20.61 16.67 -12.31
C GLU A 43 -20.19 15.88 -11.06
N ALA A 44 -18.90 15.54 -10.93
CA ALA A 44 -18.40 14.84 -9.76
C ALA A 44 -18.54 15.68 -8.50
N LEU A 45 -18.26 16.98 -8.59
CA LEU A 45 -18.42 17.92 -7.49
C LEU A 45 -19.88 18.12 -7.08
N GLN A 46 -20.82 18.18 -8.04
CA GLN A 46 -22.24 18.29 -7.77
C GLN A 46 -22.74 17.06 -6.99
N ARG A 47 -22.34 15.86 -7.41
CA ARG A 47 -22.72 14.60 -6.73
C ARG A 47 -22.09 14.47 -5.33
N ASP A 48 -20.90 15.03 -5.09
CA ASP A 48 -20.28 14.99 -3.77
C ASP A 48 -21.05 15.80 -2.72
N GLY A 49 -21.85 16.76 -3.15
CA GLY A 49 -22.78 17.49 -2.30
C GLY A 49 -24.06 16.74 -1.90
N GLU A 50 -24.31 15.57 -2.51
CA GLU A 50 -25.46 14.73 -2.20
C GLU A 50 -25.21 13.87 -0.95
N PRO A 51 -26.29 13.45 -0.23
CA PRO A 51 -26.15 12.55 0.92
C PRO A 51 -25.42 11.24 0.54
N ALA A 52 -24.43 10.85 1.34
CA ALA A 52 -23.63 9.64 1.14
C ALA A 52 -24.43 8.37 1.50
N LEU A 53 -25.36 7.96 0.65
CA LEU A 53 -26.11 6.72 0.85
C LEU A 53 -25.22 5.48 0.67
N PRO A 54 -25.43 4.41 1.48
CA PRO A 54 -24.72 3.15 1.33
C PRO A 54 -24.81 2.58 -0.09
N LEU A 55 -23.70 2.03 -0.59
CA LEU A 55 -23.69 1.37 -1.89
C LEU A 55 -24.33 -0.02 -1.83
N ALA A 56 -25.18 -0.32 -2.79
CA ALA A 56 -25.52 -1.71 -3.07
C ALA A 56 -24.30 -2.42 -3.72
N PRO A 57 -24.07 -3.72 -3.46
CA PRO A 57 -22.91 -4.44 -4.01
C PRO A 57 -22.75 -4.30 -5.53
N ALA A 58 -23.85 -4.32 -6.29
CA ALA A 58 -23.83 -4.15 -7.74
C ALA A 58 -23.39 -2.74 -8.22
N GLN A 59 -23.46 -1.73 -7.35
CA GLN A 59 -23.07 -0.35 -7.66
C GLN A 59 -21.59 -0.06 -7.34
N ALA A 60 -20.94 -0.91 -6.55
CA ALA A 60 -19.61 -0.63 -6.03
C ALA A 60 -18.53 -0.54 -7.12
N LEU A 61 -18.45 -1.54 -8.01
CA LEU A 61 -17.51 -1.52 -9.14
C LEU A 61 -17.77 -0.38 -10.12
N PRO A 62 -19.01 -0.09 -10.57
CA PRO A 62 -19.28 1.07 -11.40
C PRO A 62 -18.88 2.40 -10.76
N ALA A 63 -19.14 2.59 -9.45
CA ALA A 63 -18.78 3.81 -8.74
C ALA A 63 -17.24 3.98 -8.65
N LEU A 64 -16.52 2.90 -8.34
CA LEU A 64 -15.07 2.89 -8.35
C LEU A 64 -14.52 3.21 -9.74
N ALA A 65 -15.00 2.52 -10.78
CA ALA A 65 -14.57 2.73 -12.15
C ALA A 65 -14.82 4.18 -12.63
N GLN A 66 -15.96 4.77 -12.28
CA GLN A 66 -16.25 6.16 -12.57
C GLN A 66 -15.19 7.09 -11.98
N LEU A 67 -14.83 6.88 -10.72
CA LEU A 67 -13.87 7.74 -10.04
C LEU A 67 -12.44 7.51 -10.55
N GLU A 68 -12.01 6.26 -10.74
CA GLU A 68 -10.66 5.91 -11.19
C GLU A 68 -10.39 6.23 -12.66
N GLN A 69 -11.35 5.91 -13.54
CA GLN A 69 -11.11 5.93 -14.98
C GLN A 69 -11.54 7.24 -15.65
N ARG A 70 -12.42 8.02 -15.00
CA ARG A 70 -12.90 9.27 -15.57
C ARG A 70 -12.54 10.49 -14.73
N VAL A 71 -12.88 10.50 -13.44
CA VAL A 71 -12.74 11.69 -12.59
C VAL A 71 -11.27 11.93 -12.23
N ALA A 72 -10.55 10.90 -11.77
CA ALA A 72 -9.17 11.06 -11.34
C ALA A 72 -8.23 11.50 -12.49
N PRO A 73 -8.27 10.91 -13.69
CA PRO A 73 -7.46 11.41 -14.81
C PRO A 73 -7.80 12.84 -15.21
N ALA A 74 -9.09 13.21 -15.20
CA ALA A 74 -9.52 14.57 -15.49
C ALA A 74 -8.98 15.57 -14.45
N ALA A 75 -9.06 15.24 -13.15
CA ALA A 75 -8.54 16.07 -12.08
C ALA A 75 -7.03 16.29 -12.20
N LEU A 76 -6.26 15.21 -12.38
CA LEU A 76 -4.81 15.30 -12.53
C LEU A 76 -4.39 16.08 -13.77
N ALA A 77 -5.10 15.92 -14.89
CA ALA A 77 -4.81 16.63 -16.13
C ALA A 77 -5.16 18.12 -16.07
N GLN A 78 -6.23 18.51 -15.37
CA GLN A 78 -6.71 19.88 -15.34
C GLN A 78 -6.17 20.70 -14.18
N LEU A 79 -5.97 20.09 -12.99
CA LEU A 79 -5.54 20.74 -11.76
C LEU A 79 -4.05 20.51 -11.45
N GLY A 80 -3.40 19.57 -12.16
CA GLY A 80 -2.03 19.14 -11.83
C GLY A 80 -1.98 18.07 -10.73
N ALA A 81 -0.81 17.51 -10.48
CA ALA A 81 -0.68 16.36 -9.60
C ALA A 81 -1.03 16.68 -8.13
N ALA A 82 -0.48 17.77 -7.58
CA ALA A 82 -0.68 18.12 -6.17
C ALA A 82 -2.13 18.50 -5.88
N ASP A 83 -2.65 19.50 -6.61
CA ASP A 83 -4.02 20.01 -6.41
C ASP A 83 -5.06 18.97 -6.82
N GLY A 84 -4.78 18.19 -7.87
CA GLY A 84 -5.66 17.10 -8.32
C GLY A 84 -5.83 16.01 -7.28
N HIS A 85 -4.76 15.57 -6.61
CA HIS A 85 -4.87 14.60 -5.51
C HIS A 85 -5.62 15.19 -4.30
N ALA A 86 -5.30 16.44 -3.94
CA ALA A 86 -6.01 17.11 -2.84
C ALA A 86 -7.52 17.27 -3.14
N TRP A 87 -7.85 17.62 -4.38
CA TRP A 87 -9.24 17.75 -4.84
C TRP A 87 -10.00 16.43 -4.85
N LEU A 88 -9.32 15.31 -5.16
CA LEU A 88 -9.91 13.96 -5.20
C LEU A 88 -10.13 13.37 -3.80
N ALA A 89 -9.36 13.76 -2.79
CA ALA A 89 -9.41 13.16 -1.47
C ALA A 89 -10.82 13.13 -0.83
N PRO A 90 -11.63 14.21 -0.86
CA PRO A 90 -13.02 14.17 -0.39
C PRO A 90 -13.90 13.18 -1.17
N LEU A 91 -13.74 13.08 -2.49
CA LEU A 91 -14.51 12.14 -3.31
C LEU A 91 -14.20 10.68 -2.95
N TRP A 92 -12.92 10.36 -2.71
CA TRP A 92 -12.50 9.05 -2.20
C TRP A 92 -13.09 8.79 -0.81
N ARG A 93 -13.13 9.80 0.06
CA ARG A 93 -13.73 9.69 1.40
C ARG A 93 -15.23 9.41 1.30
N THR A 94 -15.96 10.13 0.47
CA THR A 94 -17.38 9.90 0.23
C THR A 94 -17.63 8.49 -0.28
N LEU A 95 -16.83 8.00 -1.24
CA LEU A 95 -16.94 6.64 -1.76
C LEU A 95 -16.63 5.59 -0.66
N ALA A 96 -15.61 5.83 0.17
CA ALA A 96 -15.26 4.95 1.29
C ALA A 96 -16.38 4.84 2.33
N LEU A 97 -17.00 5.96 2.69
CA LEU A 97 -18.17 6.00 3.59
C LEU A 97 -19.34 5.19 3.01
N ARG A 98 -19.62 5.36 1.73
CA ARG A 98 -20.70 4.62 1.04
C ARG A 98 -20.40 3.12 0.95
N ALA A 99 -19.13 2.73 0.86
CA ALA A 99 -18.69 1.34 0.81
C ALA A 99 -18.53 0.69 2.20
N ALA A 100 -18.62 1.45 3.29
CA ALA A 100 -18.30 0.96 4.65
C ALA A 100 -19.17 -0.22 5.11
N ALA A 101 -20.40 -0.35 4.59
CA ALA A 101 -21.29 -1.47 4.90
C ALA A 101 -21.07 -2.71 4.00
N LEU A 102 -20.22 -2.60 2.98
CA LEU A 102 -19.93 -3.73 2.09
C LEU A 102 -19.01 -4.75 2.81
N PRO A 103 -19.34 -6.04 2.80
CA PRO A 103 -18.45 -7.07 3.32
C PRO A 103 -17.20 -7.18 2.44
N PHE A 104 -16.09 -7.61 3.06
CA PHE A 104 -14.87 -7.90 2.29
C PHE A 104 -15.11 -9.06 1.32
N ASN A 105 -14.78 -8.85 0.04
CA ASN A 105 -14.80 -9.86 -1.01
C ASN A 105 -13.41 -9.93 -1.67
N PRO A 106 -12.70 -11.09 -1.58
CA PRO A 106 -11.38 -11.25 -2.20
C PRO A 106 -11.34 -11.02 -3.72
N GLN A 107 -12.42 -11.36 -4.44
CA GLN A 107 -12.51 -11.16 -5.90
C GLN A 107 -12.74 -9.68 -6.27
N GLN A 108 -13.20 -8.88 -5.34
CA GLN A 108 -13.52 -7.46 -5.53
C GLN A 108 -12.93 -6.63 -4.41
N SER A 109 -11.69 -6.91 -4.05
CA SER A 109 -11.03 -6.28 -2.91
C SER A 109 -10.96 -4.75 -3.02
N ASP A 110 -10.85 -4.21 -4.22
CA ASP A 110 -10.64 -2.79 -4.47
C ASP A 110 -11.87 -1.91 -4.17
N VAL A 111 -13.08 -2.50 -4.07
CA VAL A 111 -14.29 -1.76 -3.66
C VAL A 111 -14.51 -1.76 -2.15
N HIS A 112 -13.69 -2.45 -1.37
CA HIS A 112 -13.75 -2.38 0.09
C HIS A 112 -13.36 -0.98 0.59
N ALA A 113 -13.93 -0.55 1.73
CA ALA A 113 -13.68 0.78 2.27
C ALA A 113 -12.19 1.07 2.54
N ALA A 114 -11.40 0.07 2.96
CA ALA A 114 -9.99 0.27 3.32
C ALA A 114 -9.11 0.87 2.22
N PRO A 115 -9.04 0.33 0.97
CA PRO A 115 -8.23 0.95 -0.09
C PRO A 115 -8.78 2.31 -0.53
N LEU A 116 -10.07 2.58 -0.35
CA LEU A 116 -10.67 3.88 -0.65
C LEU A 116 -10.24 4.93 0.37
N TRP A 117 -10.17 4.56 1.66
CA TRP A 117 -9.60 5.40 2.71
C TRP A 117 -8.12 5.69 2.49
N LEU A 118 -7.33 4.71 2.02
CA LEU A 118 -5.94 4.94 1.65
C LEU A 118 -5.82 6.02 0.56
N ARG A 119 -6.66 5.97 -0.47
CA ARG A 119 -6.70 6.99 -1.54
C ARG A 119 -7.18 8.35 -1.05
N ALA A 120 -8.05 8.36 -0.02
CA ALA A 120 -8.50 9.58 0.64
C ALA A 120 -7.42 10.21 1.55
N GLY A 121 -6.32 9.49 1.83
CA GLY A 121 -5.32 9.91 2.79
C GLY A 121 -5.74 9.76 4.26
N ASP A 122 -6.82 9.03 4.53
CA ASP A 122 -7.29 8.78 5.89
C ASP A 122 -6.78 7.42 6.39
N TRP A 123 -5.54 7.44 6.85
CA TRP A 123 -4.82 6.23 7.25
C TRP A 123 -5.44 5.54 8.46
N GLN A 124 -6.00 6.31 9.40
CA GLN A 124 -6.65 5.78 10.59
C GLN A 124 -7.95 5.06 10.24
N ALA A 125 -8.77 5.66 9.38
CA ALA A 125 -10.00 5.02 8.90
C ALA A 125 -9.70 3.76 8.07
N ALA A 126 -8.61 3.76 7.29
CA ALA A 126 -8.14 2.58 6.57
C ALA A 126 -7.77 1.44 7.51
N GLU A 127 -7.00 1.70 8.58
CA GLU A 127 -6.67 0.70 9.60
C GLU A 127 -7.92 0.13 10.27
N ALA A 128 -8.87 0.99 10.68
CA ALA A 128 -10.12 0.57 11.29
C ALA A 128 -10.95 -0.33 10.36
N ALA A 129 -11.03 0.02 9.07
CA ALA A 129 -11.72 -0.78 8.07
C ALA A 129 -11.06 -2.15 7.86
N VAL A 130 -9.71 -2.23 7.86
CA VAL A 130 -8.98 -3.50 7.78
C VAL A 130 -9.21 -4.36 9.01
N GLN A 131 -9.20 -3.78 10.21
CA GLN A 131 -9.43 -4.50 11.47
C GLN A 131 -10.80 -5.19 11.53
N GLY A 132 -11.79 -4.67 10.80
CA GLY A 132 -13.10 -5.30 10.65
C GLY A 132 -13.11 -6.56 9.78
N ILE A 133 -12.04 -6.86 9.05
CA ILE A 133 -11.94 -8.05 8.19
C ILE A 133 -11.43 -9.24 9.03
N ALA A 134 -12.22 -10.31 9.10
CA ALA A 134 -11.78 -11.52 9.78
C ALA A 134 -10.47 -12.07 9.16
N SER A 135 -9.51 -12.40 10.02
CA SER A 135 -8.21 -12.96 9.61
C SER A 135 -7.44 -12.10 8.60
N TRP A 136 -7.58 -10.78 8.64
CA TRP A 136 -6.97 -9.85 7.70
C TRP A 136 -5.45 -10.06 7.51
N ARG A 137 -4.73 -10.51 8.54
CA ARG A 137 -3.29 -10.82 8.46
C ARG A 137 -2.97 -12.02 7.58
N ARG A 138 -3.95 -12.86 7.27
CA ARG A 138 -3.79 -14.06 6.41
C ARG A 138 -4.23 -13.81 4.97
N ILE A 139 -4.63 -12.60 4.65
CA ILE A 139 -5.14 -12.22 3.34
C ILE A 139 -4.23 -11.13 2.75
N PRO A 140 -3.64 -11.33 1.55
CA PRO A 140 -2.63 -10.42 1.01
C PRO A 140 -3.09 -8.98 0.85
N ALA A 141 -4.33 -8.74 0.38
CA ALA A 141 -4.81 -7.39 0.15
C ALA A 141 -5.00 -6.60 1.46
N PRO A 142 -5.77 -7.07 2.46
CA PRO A 142 -5.90 -6.39 3.75
C PRO A 142 -4.56 -6.21 4.49
N LEU A 143 -3.68 -7.22 4.47
CA LEU A 143 -2.35 -7.11 5.08
C LEU A 143 -1.53 -5.98 4.44
N GLY A 144 -1.58 -5.88 3.09
CA GLY A 144 -0.92 -4.79 2.36
C GLY A 144 -1.50 -3.41 2.70
N TRP A 145 -2.82 -3.28 2.80
CA TRP A 145 -3.46 -2.02 3.20
C TRP A 145 -3.08 -1.60 4.62
N MET A 146 -3.03 -2.56 5.56
CA MET A 146 -2.60 -2.30 6.92
C MET A 146 -1.14 -1.84 6.97
N ALA A 147 -0.25 -2.48 6.21
CA ALA A 147 1.16 -2.09 6.13
C ALA A 147 1.31 -0.66 5.57
N GLU A 148 0.57 -0.32 4.51
CA GLU A 148 0.56 1.03 3.94
C GLU A 148 0.02 2.06 4.93
N ALA A 149 -1.15 1.82 5.52
CA ALA A 149 -1.77 2.73 6.47
C ALA A 149 -0.86 3.02 7.67
N ARG A 150 -0.27 1.97 8.28
CA ARG A 150 0.64 2.12 9.42
C ARG A 150 1.93 2.86 9.05
N SER A 151 2.52 2.54 7.90
CA SER A 151 3.70 3.24 7.43
C SER A 151 3.44 4.73 7.23
N ARG A 152 2.31 5.09 6.62
CA ARG A 152 1.91 6.50 6.40
C ARG A 152 1.62 7.24 7.70
N ARG A 153 1.03 6.57 8.68
CA ARG A 153 0.60 7.19 9.94
C ARG A 153 1.69 7.23 11.01
N LEU A 154 2.48 6.16 11.14
CA LEU A 154 3.42 5.94 12.24
C LEU A 154 4.88 5.81 11.80
N GLY A 155 5.13 5.86 10.49
CA GLY A 155 6.45 5.63 9.94
C GLY A 155 6.73 4.16 9.59
N LEU A 156 7.84 3.95 8.88
CA LEU A 156 8.23 2.63 8.36
C LEU A 156 8.46 1.61 9.48
N ASP A 157 8.95 2.05 10.66
CA ASP A 157 9.23 1.16 11.80
C ASP A 157 7.99 0.39 12.27
N ALA A 158 6.82 1.03 12.24
CA ALA A 158 5.56 0.38 12.59
C ALA A 158 5.06 -0.61 11.53
N ALA A 159 5.56 -0.51 10.31
CA ALA A 159 5.16 -1.36 9.19
C ALA A 159 6.06 -2.60 9.01
N TRP A 160 7.29 -2.61 9.54
CA TRP A 160 8.24 -3.72 9.34
C TRP A 160 7.65 -5.11 9.60
N PRO A 161 6.93 -5.38 10.72
CA PRO A 161 6.37 -6.70 10.95
C PRO A 161 5.42 -7.14 9.84
N LEU A 162 4.58 -6.21 9.37
CA LEU A 162 3.57 -6.48 8.33
C LEU A 162 4.21 -6.66 6.95
N LEU A 163 5.29 -5.93 6.64
CA LEU A 163 6.06 -6.10 5.40
C LEU A 163 6.75 -7.47 5.37
N VAL A 164 7.26 -7.93 6.51
CA VAL A 164 7.82 -9.27 6.68
C VAL A 164 6.76 -10.35 6.43
N GLU A 165 5.61 -10.24 7.07
CA GLU A 165 4.49 -11.16 6.88
C GLU A 165 4.01 -11.18 5.43
N LEU A 166 3.96 -9.99 4.80
CA LEU A 166 3.56 -9.85 3.40
C LEU A 166 4.58 -10.48 2.43
N ALA A 167 5.89 -10.41 2.76
CA ALA A 167 6.93 -11.08 1.98
C ALA A 167 6.73 -12.59 1.94
N TRP A 168 6.36 -13.19 3.08
CA TRP A 168 6.07 -14.62 3.18
C TRP A 168 4.77 -15.02 2.49
N LEU A 169 3.73 -14.17 2.65
CA LEU A 169 2.38 -14.48 2.17
C LEU A 169 2.22 -14.23 0.67
N ALA A 170 2.74 -13.10 0.17
CA ALA A 170 2.53 -12.66 -1.21
C ALA A 170 3.59 -11.63 -1.65
N GLY A 171 4.75 -12.08 -2.09
CA GLY A 171 5.84 -11.22 -2.56
C GLY A 171 5.43 -10.16 -3.59
N PRO A 172 4.61 -10.48 -4.63
CA PRO A 172 4.12 -9.46 -5.56
C PRO A 172 3.32 -8.33 -4.89
N ARG A 173 2.59 -8.64 -3.81
CA ARG A 173 1.86 -7.63 -3.05
C ARG A 173 2.80 -6.76 -2.22
N LEU A 174 3.87 -7.33 -1.65
CA LEU A 174 4.93 -6.56 -1.00
C LEU A 174 5.54 -5.53 -1.97
N ALA A 175 5.89 -5.96 -3.19
CA ALA A 175 6.45 -5.07 -4.22
C ALA A 175 5.48 -3.92 -4.56
N ALA A 176 4.18 -4.21 -4.69
CA ALA A 176 3.15 -3.21 -4.94
C ALA A 176 3.04 -2.19 -3.77
N VAL A 177 3.03 -2.66 -2.52
CA VAL A 177 3.00 -1.80 -1.33
C VAL A 177 4.26 -0.94 -1.25
N ALA A 178 5.44 -1.50 -1.46
CA ALA A 178 6.70 -0.76 -1.46
C ALA A 178 6.72 0.36 -2.51
N LYS A 179 6.18 0.08 -3.71
CA LYS A 179 6.02 1.08 -4.76
C LYS A 179 5.04 2.19 -4.35
N ALA A 180 3.90 1.84 -3.76
CA ALA A 180 2.89 2.80 -3.30
C ALA A 180 3.41 3.70 -2.18
N LEU A 181 4.19 3.14 -1.24
CA LEU A 181 4.84 3.89 -0.17
C LEU A 181 5.85 4.91 -0.71
N GLY A 182 6.59 4.55 -1.76
CA GLY A 182 7.63 5.39 -2.32
C GLY A 182 8.78 5.69 -1.34
N ASP A 183 8.96 4.86 -0.31
CA ASP A 183 10.00 5.05 0.71
C ASP A 183 11.38 4.70 0.13
N PRO A 184 12.36 5.65 0.16
CA PRO A 184 13.68 5.43 -0.45
C PRO A 184 14.49 4.33 0.23
N LEU A 185 14.35 4.15 1.56
CA LEU A 185 15.06 3.10 2.29
C LEU A 185 14.51 1.72 1.89
N LEU A 186 13.19 1.56 1.92
CA LEU A 186 12.53 0.30 1.54
C LEU A 186 12.86 -0.07 0.09
N ALA A 187 12.77 0.89 -0.83
CA ALA A 187 13.10 0.68 -2.24
C ALA A 187 14.57 0.27 -2.44
N ARG A 188 15.50 0.89 -1.70
CA ARG A 188 16.93 0.54 -1.73
C ARG A 188 17.18 -0.86 -1.21
N LEU A 189 16.55 -1.25 -0.08
CA LEU A 189 16.73 -2.56 0.53
C LEU A 189 16.18 -3.69 -0.35
N LEU A 190 15.06 -3.48 -1.01
CA LEU A 190 14.51 -4.44 -1.98
C LEU A 190 15.43 -4.62 -3.18
N ARG A 191 15.94 -3.53 -3.78
CA ARG A 191 16.90 -3.61 -4.90
C ARG A 191 18.19 -4.33 -4.49
N ARG A 192 18.76 -4.00 -3.33
CA ARG A 192 19.96 -4.69 -2.83
C ARG A 192 19.72 -6.19 -2.63
N PHE A 193 18.55 -6.58 -2.19
CA PHE A 193 18.18 -7.99 -2.10
C PHE A 193 18.14 -8.64 -3.49
N GLU A 194 17.51 -8.01 -4.47
CA GLU A 194 17.44 -8.50 -5.85
C GLU A 194 18.84 -8.68 -6.48
N ASP A 195 19.75 -7.73 -6.22
CA ASP A 195 21.16 -7.79 -6.68
C ASP A 195 21.95 -8.94 -6.03
N HIS A 196 21.54 -9.43 -4.85
CA HIS A 196 22.19 -10.51 -4.12
C HIS A 196 21.51 -11.88 -4.29
N LEU A 197 20.41 -11.94 -5.03
CA LEU A 197 19.71 -13.19 -5.31
C LEU A 197 20.55 -14.10 -6.18
N ASP A 198 20.83 -15.30 -5.67
CA ASP A 198 21.31 -16.41 -6.50
C ASP A 198 20.11 -17.11 -7.15
N PRO A 199 19.93 -17.04 -8.48
CA PRO A 199 18.77 -17.62 -9.15
C PRO A 199 18.63 -19.13 -8.97
N GLY A 200 19.71 -19.83 -8.61
CA GLY A 200 19.73 -21.30 -8.44
C GLY A 200 19.18 -21.80 -7.10
N LEU A 201 19.05 -20.93 -6.10
CA LEU A 201 18.74 -21.35 -4.71
C LEU A 201 17.22 -21.36 -4.38
N HIS A 202 16.34 -20.94 -5.29
CA HIS A 202 14.94 -20.63 -4.94
C HIS A 202 13.89 -21.31 -5.83
N ALA A 203 14.21 -22.47 -6.43
CA ALA A 203 13.31 -23.14 -7.38
C ALA A 203 11.92 -23.47 -6.81
N GLU A 204 11.80 -23.69 -5.49
CA GLU A 204 10.54 -24.10 -4.85
C GLU A 204 9.86 -23.02 -4.00
N THR A 205 10.58 -21.95 -3.64
CA THR A 205 10.05 -20.88 -2.76
C THR A 205 10.17 -19.53 -3.45
N PRO A 206 9.12 -18.69 -3.46
CA PRO A 206 9.21 -17.35 -4.06
C PRO A 206 10.37 -16.55 -3.47
N ALA A 207 11.18 -15.94 -4.35
CA ALA A 207 12.40 -15.24 -3.95
C ALA A 207 12.19 -14.21 -2.84
N LEU A 208 11.15 -13.38 -2.95
CA LEU A 208 10.84 -12.35 -1.95
C LEU A 208 10.50 -12.91 -0.56
N ALA A 209 10.13 -14.19 -0.43
CA ALA A 209 9.90 -14.79 0.89
C ALA A 209 11.19 -14.86 1.73
N TRP A 210 12.36 -14.88 1.08
CA TRP A 210 13.67 -14.88 1.75
C TRP A 210 14.17 -13.48 2.12
N TRP A 211 13.55 -12.43 1.57
CA TRP A 211 13.94 -11.04 1.85
C TRP A 211 14.02 -10.70 3.35
N PRO A 212 13.08 -11.10 4.24
CA PRO A 212 13.17 -10.79 5.66
C PRO A 212 14.41 -11.40 6.34
N ALA A 213 14.78 -12.63 5.98
CA ALA A 213 15.97 -13.29 6.53
C ALA A 213 17.25 -12.62 6.03
N TRP A 214 17.32 -12.30 4.74
CA TRP A 214 18.42 -11.52 4.17
C TRP A 214 18.51 -10.13 4.79
N LEU A 215 17.36 -9.44 4.96
CA LEU A 215 17.30 -8.11 5.56
C LEU A 215 17.89 -8.09 6.97
N LEU A 216 17.67 -9.14 7.77
CA LEU A 216 18.22 -9.24 9.11
C LEU A 216 19.76 -9.43 9.10
N VAL A 217 20.31 -10.09 8.08
CA VAL A 217 21.78 -10.20 7.89
C VAL A 217 22.36 -8.85 7.47
N ASP A 218 21.70 -8.15 6.54
CA ASP A 218 22.15 -6.84 6.01
C ASP A 218 21.97 -5.70 7.00
N GLN A 219 20.88 -5.73 7.79
CA GLN A 219 20.48 -4.70 8.75
C GLN A 219 20.13 -5.30 10.12
N PRO A 220 21.10 -5.77 10.91
CA PRO A 220 20.82 -6.41 12.22
C PRO A 220 20.11 -5.48 13.22
N ALA A 221 20.21 -4.17 13.02
CA ALA A 221 19.52 -3.17 13.84
C ALA A 221 17.99 -3.26 13.74
N LEU A 222 17.45 -3.86 12.66
CA LEU A 222 16.00 -4.05 12.47
C LEU A 222 15.45 -5.23 13.31
N LEU A 223 16.26 -6.02 13.98
CA LEU A 223 15.82 -7.16 14.80
C LEU A 223 14.64 -6.84 15.73
N PRO A 224 14.59 -5.72 16.47
CA PRO A 224 13.47 -5.40 17.36
C PRO A 224 12.13 -5.32 16.63
N HIS A 225 12.15 -4.87 15.39
CA HIS A 225 10.93 -4.72 14.55
C HIS A 225 10.58 -6.04 13.85
N LEU A 226 11.55 -6.71 13.23
CA LEU A 226 11.30 -7.92 12.43
C LEU A 226 10.81 -9.10 13.28
N ARG A 227 11.29 -9.22 14.53
CA ARG A 227 10.84 -10.27 15.47
C ARG A 227 9.38 -10.18 15.88
N LEU A 228 8.71 -9.04 15.61
CA LEU A 228 7.29 -8.82 15.92
C LEU A 228 6.37 -9.37 14.82
N ALA A 229 6.93 -9.85 13.71
CA ALA A 229 6.15 -10.51 12.67
C ALA A 229 5.51 -11.80 13.20
N GLU A 230 4.22 -11.97 12.94
CA GLU A 230 3.49 -13.18 13.33
C GLU A 230 3.83 -14.34 12.40
N ALA A 231 4.02 -15.51 12.99
CA ALA A 231 4.26 -16.73 12.24
C ALA A 231 3.04 -17.09 11.37
N GLY A 232 3.31 -17.42 10.11
CA GLY A 232 2.27 -17.79 9.13
C GLY A 232 2.12 -19.29 8.96
N GLN A 233 3.03 -19.91 8.22
CA GLN A 233 2.94 -21.29 7.73
C GLN A 233 4.11 -22.16 8.18
N ASP A 234 4.97 -21.66 9.06
CA ASP A 234 6.22 -22.31 9.47
C ASP A 234 7.11 -22.70 8.28
N SER A 235 7.14 -21.84 7.28
CA SER A 235 7.93 -22.03 6.08
C SER A 235 9.45 -21.96 6.34
N ALA A 236 10.26 -22.45 5.40
CA ALA A 236 11.72 -22.37 5.53
C ALA A 236 12.22 -20.92 5.68
N PRO A 237 11.72 -19.91 4.93
CA PRO A 237 12.07 -18.49 5.15
C PRO A 237 11.72 -17.99 6.57
N GLU A 238 10.54 -18.35 7.09
CA GLU A 238 10.12 -17.98 8.46
C GLU A 238 11.05 -18.59 9.51
N ARG A 239 11.34 -19.88 9.41
CA ARG A 239 12.28 -20.57 10.31
C ARG A 239 13.66 -19.96 10.25
N THR A 240 14.12 -19.58 9.07
CA THR A 240 15.43 -18.94 8.86
C THR A 240 15.51 -17.58 9.54
N LEU A 241 14.49 -16.73 9.41
CA LEU A 241 14.44 -15.44 10.11
C LEU A 241 14.51 -15.63 11.63
N ARG A 242 13.73 -16.57 12.18
CA ARG A 242 13.73 -16.84 13.64
C ARG A 242 15.09 -17.36 14.11
N LEU A 243 15.72 -18.24 13.33
CA LEU A 243 17.05 -18.76 13.64
C LEU A 243 18.12 -17.67 13.61
N LEU A 244 18.06 -16.75 12.65
CA LEU A 244 18.96 -15.58 12.60
C LEU A 244 18.72 -14.65 13.80
N ALA A 245 17.46 -14.45 14.20
CA ALA A 245 17.15 -13.66 15.40
C ALA A 245 17.69 -14.32 16.67
N GLU A 246 17.62 -15.66 16.80
CA GLU A 246 18.23 -16.45 17.87
C GLU A 246 19.75 -16.28 17.85
N LEU A 247 20.41 -16.43 16.70
CA LEU A 247 21.85 -16.27 16.54
C LEU A 247 22.34 -14.90 17.03
N LEU A 248 21.64 -13.83 16.63
CA LEU A 248 21.99 -12.47 17.07
C LEU A 248 21.81 -12.27 18.58
N GLY A 249 20.88 -12.97 19.20
CA GLY A 249 20.70 -13.00 20.65
C GLY A 249 21.86 -13.73 21.34
N LEU A 250 22.18 -14.95 20.88
CA LEU A 250 23.26 -15.79 21.44
C LEU A 250 24.65 -15.11 21.33
N GLU A 251 24.89 -14.36 20.25
CA GLU A 251 26.12 -13.58 20.10
C GLU A 251 26.24 -12.48 21.17
N ARG A 252 25.14 -11.76 21.44
CA ARG A 252 25.12 -10.71 22.47
C ARG A 252 25.32 -11.26 23.88
N GLU A 253 24.79 -12.47 24.13
CA GLU A 253 24.86 -13.16 25.41
C GLU A 253 26.18 -13.92 25.62
N GLY A 254 27.00 -14.10 24.58
CA GLY A 254 28.27 -14.83 24.65
C GLY A 254 28.09 -16.35 24.82
N ARG A 255 26.95 -16.93 24.44
CA ARG A 255 26.61 -18.36 24.60
C ARG A 255 27.21 -19.22 23.49
N HIS A 256 28.53 -19.42 23.54
CA HIS A 256 29.32 -20.01 22.44
C HIS A 256 28.85 -21.41 22.00
N ALA A 257 28.53 -22.31 22.93
CA ALA A 257 28.14 -23.68 22.58
C ALA A 257 26.81 -23.69 21.77
N GLU A 258 25.83 -22.91 22.22
CA GLU A 258 24.53 -22.79 21.57
C GLU A 258 24.63 -22.03 20.23
N LEU A 259 25.49 -21.01 20.20
CA LEU A 259 25.80 -20.28 18.97
C LEU A 259 26.35 -21.20 17.88
N MET A 260 27.27 -22.11 18.21
CA MET A 260 27.82 -23.09 17.26
C MET A 260 26.75 -24.05 16.74
N ALA A 261 25.85 -24.52 17.62
CA ALA A 261 24.73 -25.38 17.21
C ALA A 261 23.74 -24.64 16.31
N ALA A 262 23.40 -23.40 16.62
CA ALA A 262 22.52 -22.57 15.82
C ALA A 262 23.14 -22.22 14.45
N ARG A 263 24.44 -21.93 14.38
CA ARG A 263 25.18 -21.73 13.13
C ARG A 263 25.15 -22.96 12.23
N LYS A 264 25.29 -24.15 12.80
CA LYS A 264 25.15 -25.41 12.04
C LYS A 264 23.74 -25.53 11.46
N ARG A 265 22.70 -25.30 12.27
CA ARG A 265 21.30 -25.34 11.80
C ARG A 265 21.08 -24.34 10.64
N LEU A 266 21.60 -23.12 10.73
CA LEU A 266 21.47 -22.12 9.67
C LEU A 266 22.16 -22.59 8.38
N ARG A 267 23.39 -23.15 8.48
CA ARG A 267 24.09 -23.70 7.33
C ARG A 267 23.32 -24.82 6.65
N ASP A 268 22.74 -25.72 7.45
CA ASP A 268 22.00 -26.87 6.94
C ASP A 268 20.64 -26.41 6.32
N LEU A 269 20.03 -25.35 6.83
CA LEU A 269 18.76 -24.80 6.35
C LEU A 269 18.93 -23.90 5.10
N HIS A 270 19.96 -23.04 5.08
CA HIS A 270 20.21 -22.10 3.97
C HIS A 270 21.70 -21.74 3.86
N PRO A 271 22.53 -22.51 3.10
CA PRO A 271 23.98 -22.31 3.03
C PRO A 271 24.42 -20.91 2.59
N ALA A 272 23.72 -20.31 1.60
CA ALA A 272 24.07 -18.98 1.08
C ALA A 272 23.82 -17.87 2.12
N LEU A 273 22.69 -17.90 2.84
CA LEU A 273 22.43 -16.96 3.94
C LEU A 273 23.41 -17.17 5.09
N TYR A 274 23.78 -18.41 5.40
CA TYR A 274 24.83 -18.70 6.38
C TYR A 274 26.16 -18.05 5.96
N ALA A 275 26.57 -18.20 4.70
CA ALA A 275 27.80 -17.59 4.19
C ALA A 275 27.71 -16.05 4.25
N ALA A 276 26.58 -15.45 3.92
CA ALA A 276 26.36 -14.00 4.05
C ALA A 276 26.44 -13.55 5.51
N TYR A 277 25.77 -14.26 6.42
CA TYR A 277 25.85 -13.99 7.85
C TYR A 277 27.30 -14.07 8.37
N MET A 278 28.07 -15.10 8.00
CA MET A 278 29.47 -15.24 8.42
C MET A 278 30.38 -14.11 7.88
N ARG A 279 30.11 -13.59 6.67
CA ARG A 279 30.86 -12.43 6.12
C ARG A 279 30.53 -11.11 6.82
N SER A 280 29.37 -11.00 7.44
CA SER A 280 28.93 -9.78 8.13
C SER A 280 29.44 -9.70 9.58
N ARG A 281 30.16 -10.75 10.07
CA ARG A 281 30.74 -10.87 11.42
C ARG A 281 32.24 -10.78 11.37
#